data_b73fe3cc86988e9e9c21aa0a489eca5d
#
_entry.id   b73fe3cc86988e9e9c21aa0a489eca5d
#
_cell.length_a   1.000
_cell.length_b   1.000
_cell.length_c   1.000
_cell.angle_alpha   90.00
_cell.angle_beta   90.00
_cell.angle_gamma   90.00
#
_symmetry.space_group_name_H-M   'P 1'
#
loop_
_entity.id
_entity.type
_entity.pdbx_description
1 polymer ?
#
loop_
_entity_poly.entity_id
_entity_poly.type
_entity_poly.pdbx_seq_one_letter_code
_entity_poly.pdbx_strand_id
1 'polypeptide(L)'
;KDTVKKQRNAFLTVDGEVNQVKRMLKRQKIPFVEKAGKVHIVGQHAFNYAQIFSTSELKRPMKSGLLNPTEKDALPVLNAIIGELIGKAKDKETCVYCVPSKPIDVQREVSYHEDVLRTIIEQYGYSVKKIEEAVALGYEGLVDTQLTGIAISMGAGMCNIAVMYQGMTALSFSVSRGGDWVDENVSMDTGVSKAKVTNIKESSSTLDLSTATYQNIYEEETDEANVLIAIRSYYGALINYLLTNLKVQFEGVENVPNFPNAVPIVIGGGTSLVKGFLDVFNEQFDQNEFPIPVSEIILIEDAHTAVARGCLSEAQLIEEDEED
;
A
#
# COMPACT_ATOMS: atom_id res chain seq x y z
N LYS A 1 -4.16 25.02 -1.37
CA LYS A 1 -3.51 24.24 -2.45
C LYS A 1 -2.85 23.04 -1.79
N ASP A 2 -3.34 21.87 -2.07
CA ASP A 2 -2.89 20.65 -1.47
C ASP A 2 -1.43 20.35 -1.84
N THR A 3 -0.69 19.86 -0.87
CA THR A 3 0.71 19.49 -1.05
C THR A 3 0.86 17.99 -0.85
N VAL A 4 1.36 17.29 -1.86
CA VAL A 4 1.64 15.86 -1.79
C VAL A 4 3.11 15.63 -1.50
N LYS A 5 3.40 14.83 -0.47
CA LYS A 5 4.73 14.33 -0.16
C LYS A 5 4.72 12.81 -0.18
N LYS A 6 5.76 12.22 -0.74
CA LYS A 6 5.93 10.76 -0.82
C LYS A 6 7.28 10.35 -0.25
N GLN A 7 7.31 9.28 0.53
CA GLN A 7 8.54 8.68 1.04
C GLN A 7 8.48 7.16 0.90
N ARG A 8 9.62 6.54 0.59
CA ARG A 8 9.71 5.08 0.56
C ARG A 8 9.82 4.52 1.98
N ASN A 9 9.13 3.42 2.21
CA ASN A 9 9.26 2.58 3.41
C ASN A 9 10.59 1.81 3.36
N ALA A 10 11.70 2.52 3.51
CA ALA A 10 13.04 1.96 3.37
C ALA A 10 14.07 2.72 4.21
N PHE A 11 15.11 2.02 4.64
CA PHE A 11 16.31 2.63 5.19
C PHE A 11 17.56 1.82 4.89
N LEU A 12 18.71 2.48 4.89
CA LEU A 12 20.01 1.90 4.67
C LEU A 12 20.92 2.22 5.86
N THR A 13 21.48 1.20 6.48
CA THR A 13 22.51 1.39 7.51
C THR A 13 23.87 1.55 6.84
N VAL A 14 24.54 2.66 7.10
CA VAL A 14 25.87 2.92 6.53
C VAL A 14 26.91 2.57 7.59
N ASP A 15 27.79 1.64 7.22
CA ASP A 15 28.98 1.29 7.99
C ASP A 15 30.14 2.20 7.55
N GLY A 16 30.87 2.81 8.50
CA GLY A 16 32.00 3.69 8.21
C GLY A 16 32.23 4.73 9.30
N GLU A 17 33.06 5.75 8.98
CA GLU A 17 33.27 6.88 9.90
C GLU A 17 32.00 7.72 10.05
N VAL A 18 31.22 7.44 11.09
CA VAL A 18 29.92 8.07 11.39
C VAL A 18 29.95 9.60 11.24
N ASN A 19 31.01 10.25 11.73
CA ASN A 19 31.12 11.71 11.67
C ASN A 19 31.32 12.24 10.23
N GLN A 20 32.01 11.49 9.37
CA GLN A 20 32.20 11.89 7.98
C GLN A 20 30.92 11.71 7.19
N VAL A 21 30.23 10.57 7.36
CA VAL A 21 28.94 10.29 6.74
C VAL A 21 27.91 11.35 7.17
N LYS A 22 27.80 11.67 8.45
CA LYS A 22 26.88 12.70 8.96
C LYS A 22 27.13 14.08 8.34
N ARG A 23 28.40 14.50 8.21
CA ARG A 23 28.74 15.79 7.57
C ARG A 23 28.28 15.83 6.11
N MET A 24 28.51 14.73 5.39
CA MET A 24 28.08 14.58 3.99
C MET A 24 26.55 14.68 3.87
N LEU A 25 25.81 13.89 4.66
CA LEU A 25 24.35 13.86 4.64
C LEU A 25 23.74 15.22 5.01
N LYS A 26 24.26 15.87 6.06
CA LYS A 26 23.84 17.24 6.45
C LYS A 26 24.07 18.27 5.33
N ARG A 27 25.23 18.21 4.67
CA ARG A 27 25.56 19.13 3.56
C ARG A 27 24.62 18.95 2.37
N GLN A 28 24.16 17.73 2.14
CA GLN A 28 23.25 17.39 1.05
C GLN A 28 21.77 17.47 1.46
N LYS A 29 21.50 17.84 2.72
CA LYS A 29 20.14 17.88 3.30
C LYS A 29 19.39 16.55 3.18
N ILE A 30 20.11 15.43 3.31
CA ILE A 30 19.58 14.09 3.27
C ILE A 30 19.11 13.70 4.67
N PRO A 31 17.85 13.28 4.87
CA PRO A 31 17.36 12.83 6.16
C PRO A 31 18.03 11.54 6.61
N PHE A 32 18.43 11.50 7.86
CA PHE A 32 19.03 10.33 8.47
C PHE A 32 18.73 10.24 9.97
N VAL A 33 18.82 9.04 10.50
CA VAL A 33 18.73 8.75 11.94
C VAL A 33 20.07 8.25 12.44
N GLU A 34 20.50 8.75 13.60
CA GLU A 34 21.64 8.20 14.33
C GLU A 34 21.15 7.40 15.54
N LYS A 35 21.54 6.13 15.63
CA LYS A 35 21.21 5.25 16.76
C LYS A 35 22.36 4.30 17.02
N ALA A 36 22.75 4.17 18.29
CA ALA A 36 23.78 3.24 18.75
C ALA A 36 25.10 3.30 17.94
N GLY A 37 25.54 4.53 17.57
CA GLY A 37 26.77 4.74 16.81
C GLY A 37 26.68 4.36 15.31
N LYS A 38 25.45 4.12 14.78
CA LYS A 38 25.21 3.87 13.37
C LYS A 38 24.38 4.99 12.76
N VAL A 39 24.54 5.20 11.47
CA VAL A 39 23.77 6.15 10.67
C VAL A 39 22.84 5.38 9.76
N HIS A 40 21.55 5.70 9.80
CA HIS A 40 20.52 5.15 8.94
C HIS A 40 20.02 6.24 8.00
N ILE A 41 20.28 6.10 6.70
CA ILE A 41 19.67 6.94 5.66
C ILE A 41 18.25 6.46 5.46
N VAL A 42 17.27 7.36 5.34
CA VAL A 42 15.85 6.99 5.30
C VAL A 42 15.16 7.36 3.99
N GLY A 43 14.08 6.65 3.69
CA GLY A 43 13.19 6.95 2.58
C GLY A 43 13.79 6.73 1.19
N GLN A 44 13.46 7.61 0.24
CA GLN A 44 13.92 7.52 -1.15
C GLN A 44 15.45 7.59 -1.26
N HIS A 45 16.09 8.36 -0.40
CA HIS A 45 17.56 8.45 -0.40
C HIS A 45 18.23 7.12 -0.04
N ALA A 46 17.65 6.35 0.88
CA ALA A 46 18.16 5.01 1.19
C ALA A 46 18.19 4.10 -0.04
N PHE A 47 17.12 4.14 -0.84
CA PHE A 47 17.03 3.37 -2.08
C PHE A 47 18.11 3.79 -3.09
N ASN A 48 18.28 5.09 -3.30
CA ASN A 48 19.28 5.61 -4.22
C ASN A 48 20.73 5.24 -3.79
N TYR A 49 21.01 5.33 -2.49
CA TYR A 49 22.32 4.97 -1.96
C TYR A 49 22.59 3.47 -1.96
N ALA A 50 21.56 2.63 -1.76
CA ALA A 50 21.71 1.18 -1.84
C ALA A 50 22.18 0.70 -3.22
N GLN A 51 21.82 1.42 -4.28
CA GLN A 51 22.31 1.12 -5.64
C GLN A 51 23.80 1.41 -5.81
N ILE A 52 24.36 2.35 -5.02
CA ILE A 52 25.77 2.73 -5.07
C ILE A 52 26.60 1.82 -4.16
N PHE A 53 26.07 1.46 -3.00
CA PHE A 53 26.74 0.61 -2.00
C PHE A 53 26.22 -0.83 -2.11
N SER A 54 26.72 -1.60 -3.05
CA SER A 54 26.30 -2.97 -3.35
C SER A 54 26.41 -3.96 -2.18
N THR A 55 27.07 -3.59 -1.08
CA THR A 55 27.28 -4.43 0.11
C THR A 55 26.26 -4.18 1.23
N SER A 56 25.43 -3.16 1.12
CA SER A 56 24.50 -2.76 2.18
C SER A 56 23.07 -3.20 1.86
N GLU A 57 22.47 -3.96 2.75
CA GLU A 57 21.10 -4.43 2.60
C GLU A 57 20.08 -3.31 2.89
N LEU A 58 19.19 -3.07 1.93
CA LEU A 58 18.07 -2.16 2.10
C LEU A 58 17.02 -2.79 3.03
N LYS A 59 16.73 -2.13 4.15
CA LYS A 59 15.79 -2.57 5.16
C LYS A 59 14.49 -1.80 5.12
N ARG A 60 13.43 -2.37 5.70
CA ARG A 60 12.11 -1.76 5.76
C ARG A 60 11.63 -1.63 7.20
N PRO A 61 11.24 -0.44 7.70
CA PRO A 61 10.63 -0.27 9.02
C PRO A 61 9.24 -0.92 9.11
N MET A 62 8.52 -1.01 8.00
CA MET A 62 7.25 -1.77 7.91
C MET A 62 7.41 -2.94 6.94
N LYS A 63 6.85 -4.10 7.29
CA LYS A 63 6.84 -5.32 6.48
C LYS A 63 5.47 -5.97 6.55
N SER A 64 4.98 -6.48 5.43
CA SER A 64 3.66 -7.10 5.36
C SER A 64 2.54 -6.19 5.91
N GLY A 65 2.55 -4.92 5.52
CA GLY A 65 1.55 -3.93 5.89
C GLY A 65 1.63 -3.37 7.32
N LEU A 66 2.47 -3.93 8.19
CA LEU A 66 2.59 -3.58 9.60
C LEU A 66 4.03 -3.22 10.00
N LEU A 67 4.17 -2.65 11.18
CA LEU A 67 5.49 -2.40 11.77
C LEU A 67 6.30 -3.70 11.80
N ASN A 68 7.56 -3.63 11.34
CA ASN A 68 8.43 -4.80 11.25
C ASN A 68 8.98 -5.19 12.65
N PRO A 69 8.50 -6.26 13.28
CA PRO A 69 8.89 -6.63 14.64
C PRO A 69 10.34 -7.16 14.72
N THR A 70 10.90 -7.57 13.60
CA THR A 70 12.27 -8.12 13.56
C THR A 70 13.33 -7.04 13.32
N GLU A 71 12.93 -5.82 12.96
CA GLU A 71 13.86 -4.72 12.70
C GLU A 71 13.98 -3.80 13.93
N LYS A 72 15.11 -3.89 14.62
CA LYS A 72 15.35 -3.15 15.87
C LYS A 72 15.37 -1.63 15.70
N ASP A 73 15.64 -1.15 14.49
CA ASP A 73 15.74 0.26 14.17
C ASP A 73 14.47 0.80 13.47
N ALA A 74 13.40 -0.02 13.39
CA ALA A 74 12.15 0.34 12.73
C ALA A 74 11.52 1.62 13.31
N LEU A 75 11.38 1.73 14.63
CA LEU A 75 10.68 2.85 15.27
C LEU A 75 11.34 4.22 15.02
N PRO A 76 12.65 4.43 15.28
CA PRO A 76 13.26 5.72 15.03
C PRO A 76 13.30 6.08 13.54
N VAL A 77 13.42 5.09 12.66
CA VAL A 77 13.34 5.30 11.21
C VAL A 77 11.93 5.70 10.78
N LEU A 78 10.90 5.02 11.28
CA LEU A 78 9.51 5.35 10.98
C LEU A 78 9.16 6.76 11.48
N ASN A 79 9.59 7.12 12.69
CA ASN A 79 9.43 8.48 13.21
C ASN A 79 10.07 9.54 12.27
N ALA A 80 11.28 9.29 11.77
CA ALA A 80 11.93 10.20 10.85
C ALA A 80 11.19 10.31 9.50
N ILE A 81 10.70 9.20 8.96
CA ILE A 81 9.90 9.19 7.71
C ILE A 81 8.61 9.97 7.89
N ILE A 82 7.87 9.74 8.98
CA ILE A 82 6.63 10.46 9.28
C ILE A 82 6.91 11.96 9.46
N GLY A 83 7.95 12.31 10.21
CA GLY A 83 8.33 13.70 10.41
C GLY A 83 8.67 14.45 9.12
N GLU A 84 9.30 13.79 8.16
CA GLU A 84 9.56 14.38 6.83
C GLU A 84 8.25 14.57 6.01
N LEU A 85 7.28 13.69 6.20
CA LEU A 85 6.00 13.76 5.50
C LEU A 85 5.12 14.90 6.05
N ILE A 86 4.85 14.89 7.35
CA ILE A 86 3.85 15.78 7.96
C ILE A 86 4.45 17.07 8.54
N GLY A 87 5.72 17.03 9.01
CA GLY A 87 6.31 18.16 9.74
C GLY A 87 5.68 18.36 11.13
N LYS A 88 5.86 19.53 11.71
CA LYS A 88 5.20 19.92 12.97
C LYS A 88 3.89 20.63 12.66
N ALA A 89 2.87 20.32 13.43
CA ALA A 89 1.62 21.07 13.42
C ALA A 89 1.86 22.55 13.76
N LYS A 90 1.13 23.43 13.12
CA LYS A 90 1.25 24.89 13.34
C LYS A 90 0.32 25.36 14.46
N ASP A 91 -0.85 24.76 14.55
CA ASP A 91 -1.87 25.01 15.57
C ASP A 91 -2.51 23.66 15.95
N LYS A 92 -3.80 23.64 16.25
CA LYS A 92 -4.56 22.41 16.51
C LYS A 92 -4.99 21.71 15.18
N GLU A 93 -4.02 21.48 14.29
CA GLU A 93 -4.31 20.81 13.02
C GLU A 93 -4.67 19.35 13.27
N THR A 94 -5.66 18.84 12.54
CA THR A 94 -6.07 17.44 12.55
C THR A 94 -5.25 16.64 11.54
N CYS A 95 -4.72 15.50 11.98
CA CYS A 95 -4.07 14.52 11.09
C CYS A 95 -4.87 13.23 11.08
N VAL A 96 -5.47 12.92 9.96
CA VAL A 96 -6.06 11.61 9.72
C VAL A 96 -5.01 10.69 9.13
N TYR A 97 -4.83 9.52 9.75
CA TYR A 97 -3.90 8.50 9.28
C TYR A 97 -4.63 7.18 9.05
N CYS A 98 -4.16 6.41 8.05
CA CYS A 98 -4.77 5.12 7.77
C CYS A 98 -4.00 3.96 8.44
N VAL A 99 -4.76 2.94 8.76
CA VAL A 99 -4.28 1.64 9.24
C VAL A 99 -4.93 0.54 8.42
N PRO A 100 -4.29 -0.64 8.28
CA PRO A 100 -4.95 -1.75 7.63
C PRO A 100 -6.14 -2.24 8.46
N SER A 101 -7.16 -2.73 7.79
CA SER A 101 -8.24 -3.48 8.44
C SER A 101 -7.69 -4.79 9.02
N LYS A 102 -8.46 -5.44 9.89
CA LYS A 102 -8.05 -6.70 10.50
C LYS A 102 -7.81 -7.79 9.43
N PRO A 103 -6.62 -8.42 9.40
CA PRO A 103 -6.37 -9.50 8.46
C PRO A 103 -7.19 -10.76 8.84
N ILE A 104 -7.73 -11.44 7.82
CA ILE A 104 -8.56 -12.63 8.00
C ILE A 104 -7.78 -13.95 7.82
N ASP A 105 -6.62 -13.88 7.20
CA ASP A 105 -5.81 -15.05 6.80
C ASP A 105 -4.57 -15.26 7.67
N VAL A 106 -4.30 -14.36 8.61
CA VAL A 106 -3.21 -14.47 9.59
C VAL A 106 -3.65 -13.94 10.95
N GLN A 107 -3.13 -14.53 12.03
CA GLN A 107 -3.31 -13.99 13.37
C GLN A 107 -2.27 -12.91 13.64
N ARG A 108 -2.60 -11.67 13.30
CA ARG A 108 -1.77 -10.49 13.57
C ARG A 108 -2.59 -9.40 14.23
N GLU A 109 -2.04 -8.84 15.29
CA GLU A 109 -2.62 -7.68 15.97
C GLU A 109 -2.21 -6.39 15.26
N VAL A 110 -3.21 -5.61 14.85
CA VAL A 110 -3.02 -4.30 14.22
C VAL A 110 -2.87 -3.19 15.27
N SER A 111 -3.41 -3.41 16.48
CA SER A 111 -3.48 -2.42 17.56
C SER A 111 -2.11 -1.83 17.93
N TYR A 112 -1.06 -2.63 18.02
CA TYR A 112 0.28 -2.12 18.31
C TYR A 112 0.80 -1.19 17.21
N HIS A 113 0.57 -1.52 15.95
CA HIS A 113 0.93 -0.67 14.81
C HIS A 113 0.19 0.66 14.85
N GLU A 114 -1.11 0.62 15.12
CA GLU A 114 -1.99 1.78 15.30
C GLU A 114 -1.49 2.70 16.42
N ASP A 115 -1.24 2.15 17.60
CA ASP A 115 -0.76 2.91 18.77
C ASP A 115 0.58 3.59 18.51
N VAL A 116 1.49 2.92 17.81
CA VAL A 116 2.78 3.49 17.42
C VAL A 116 2.62 4.66 16.47
N LEU A 117 1.81 4.52 15.42
CA LEU A 117 1.56 5.60 14.46
C LEU A 117 0.92 6.80 15.15
N ARG A 118 -0.14 6.57 15.94
CA ARG A 118 -0.79 7.61 16.73
C ARG A 118 0.22 8.36 17.60
N THR A 119 1.00 7.64 18.40
CA THR A 119 1.98 8.24 19.31
C THR A 119 3.01 9.09 18.55
N ILE A 120 3.49 8.61 17.40
CA ILE A 120 4.44 9.36 16.58
C ILE A 120 3.79 10.65 16.07
N ILE A 121 2.58 10.60 15.54
CA ILE A 121 1.89 11.77 14.95
C ILE A 121 1.57 12.81 16.04
N GLU A 122 1.10 12.36 17.21
CA GLU A 122 0.85 13.23 18.37
C GLU A 122 2.12 13.98 18.84
N GLN A 123 3.30 13.34 18.76
CA GLN A 123 4.59 14.00 19.09
C GLN A 123 4.91 15.19 18.16
N TYR A 124 4.33 15.22 16.96
CA TYR A 124 4.44 16.36 16.04
C TYR A 124 3.40 17.44 16.28
N GLY A 125 2.53 17.28 17.28
CA GLY A 125 1.56 18.29 17.75
C GLY A 125 0.19 18.24 17.11
N TYR A 126 -0.11 17.18 16.35
CA TYR A 126 -1.43 17.01 15.70
C TYR A 126 -2.46 16.44 16.66
N SER A 127 -3.74 16.84 16.48
CA SER A 127 -4.89 16.05 16.86
C SER A 127 -5.02 14.86 15.89
N VAL A 128 -5.32 13.66 16.39
CA VAL A 128 -5.14 12.45 15.56
C VAL A 128 -6.43 11.66 15.44
N LYS A 129 -6.82 11.32 14.22
CA LYS A 129 -7.90 10.37 13.93
C LYS A 129 -7.41 9.27 13.02
N LYS A 130 -7.79 8.03 13.32
CA LYS A 130 -7.52 6.89 12.44
C LYS A 130 -8.68 6.61 11.52
N ILE A 131 -8.38 6.06 10.34
CA ILE A 131 -9.32 5.49 9.39
C ILE A 131 -8.74 4.20 8.81
N GLU A 132 -9.58 3.26 8.40
CA GLU A 132 -9.10 2.09 7.69
C GLU A 132 -8.68 2.43 6.25
N GLU A 133 -7.60 1.82 5.76
CA GLU A 133 -6.98 2.16 4.48
C GLU A 133 -7.95 2.07 3.29
N ALA A 134 -8.77 1.00 3.24
CA ALA A 134 -9.75 0.83 2.17
C ALA A 134 -10.93 1.80 2.30
N VAL A 135 -11.31 2.19 3.53
CA VAL A 135 -12.36 3.20 3.75
C VAL A 135 -11.89 4.57 3.27
N ALA A 136 -10.63 4.94 3.58
CA ALA A 136 -10.02 6.15 3.05
C ALA A 136 -10.00 6.16 1.51
N LEU A 137 -9.67 5.02 0.89
CA LEU A 137 -9.75 4.88 -0.57
C LEU A 137 -11.18 5.08 -1.09
N GLY A 138 -12.18 4.56 -0.36
CA GLY A 138 -13.59 4.73 -0.69
C GLY A 138 -14.05 6.20 -0.62
N TYR A 139 -13.57 6.96 0.34
CA TYR A 139 -13.83 8.41 0.43
C TYR A 139 -13.29 9.20 -0.76
N GLU A 140 -12.24 8.72 -1.40
CA GLU A 140 -11.71 9.30 -2.63
C GLU A 140 -12.45 8.82 -3.88
N GLY A 141 -12.70 7.51 -3.98
CA GLY A 141 -13.15 6.88 -5.23
C GLY A 141 -14.65 6.69 -5.39
N LEU A 142 -15.45 6.81 -4.30
CA LEU A 142 -16.89 6.54 -4.31
C LEU A 142 -17.77 7.80 -4.12
N VAL A 143 -17.21 8.99 -4.31
CA VAL A 143 -17.92 10.27 -4.11
C VAL A 143 -19.17 10.35 -5.00
N ASP A 144 -19.04 9.99 -6.27
CA ASP A 144 -20.12 10.09 -7.27
C ASP A 144 -21.27 9.11 -7.00
N THR A 145 -21.06 8.09 -6.16
CA THR A 145 -22.06 7.09 -5.75
C THR A 145 -22.54 7.28 -4.32
N GLN A 146 -22.40 8.49 -3.77
CA GLN A 146 -22.72 8.81 -2.37
C GLN A 146 -22.03 7.85 -1.39
N LEU A 147 -20.73 7.61 -1.62
CA LEU A 147 -19.91 6.69 -0.84
C LEU A 147 -20.53 5.27 -0.72
N THR A 148 -21.11 4.78 -1.83
CA THR A 148 -21.70 3.44 -1.92
C THR A 148 -20.95 2.63 -2.96
N GLY A 149 -20.33 1.52 -2.54
CA GLY A 149 -19.54 0.66 -3.42
C GLY A 149 -18.51 -0.17 -2.66
N ILE A 150 -17.56 -0.71 -3.39
CA ILE A 150 -16.47 -1.53 -2.84
C ILE A 150 -15.15 -0.82 -3.13
N ALA A 151 -14.34 -0.61 -2.11
CA ALA A 151 -13.00 -0.07 -2.23
C ALA A 151 -11.94 -1.15 -1.93
N ILE A 152 -10.95 -1.27 -2.81
CA ILE A 152 -9.87 -2.25 -2.71
C ILE A 152 -8.52 -1.54 -2.81
N SER A 153 -7.80 -1.44 -1.68
CA SER A 153 -6.43 -0.92 -1.67
C SER A 153 -5.42 -2.06 -1.78
N MET A 154 -4.69 -2.10 -2.89
CA MET A 154 -3.71 -3.15 -3.18
C MET A 154 -2.29 -2.66 -2.88
N GLY A 155 -1.84 -2.89 -1.65
CA GLY A 155 -0.50 -2.54 -1.19
C GLY A 155 0.57 -3.61 -1.50
N ALA A 156 1.82 -3.30 -1.15
CA ALA A 156 2.90 -4.27 -1.28
C ALA A 156 2.76 -5.43 -0.29
N GLY A 157 2.41 -5.14 0.96
CA GLY A 157 2.35 -6.14 2.03
C GLY A 157 0.98 -6.73 2.32
N MET A 158 -0.08 -6.01 1.97
CA MET A 158 -1.48 -6.39 2.25
C MET A 158 -2.40 -5.82 1.17
N CYS A 159 -3.56 -6.45 1.00
CA CYS A 159 -4.69 -5.86 0.32
C CYS A 159 -5.81 -5.60 1.34
N ASN A 160 -6.35 -4.39 1.33
CA ASN A 160 -7.42 -3.96 2.21
C ASN A 160 -8.71 -3.78 1.42
N ILE A 161 -9.82 -4.20 1.97
CA ILE A 161 -11.13 -4.17 1.33
C ILE A 161 -12.13 -3.49 2.27
N ALA A 162 -12.98 -2.62 1.72
CA ALA A 162 -14.15 -2.07 2.40
C ALA A 162 -15.37 -2.13 1.49
N VAL A 163 -16.49 -2.56 2.04
CA VAL A 163 -17.82 -2.45 1.43
C VAL A 163 -18.54 -1.32 2.14
N MET A 164 -18.91 -0.30 1.39
CA MET A 164 -19.49 0.93 1.91
C MET A 164 -20.91 1.13 1.38
N TYR A 165 -21.77 1.67 2.23
CA TYR A 165 -23.14 2.05 1.88
C TYR A 165 -23.48 3.41 2.50
N GLN A 166 -23.68 4.42 1.67
CA GLN A 166 -23.97 5.80 2.09
C GLN A 166 -22.99 6.32 3.16
N GLY A 167 -21.71 6.11 2.94
CA GLY A 167 -20.64 6.53 3.85
C GLY A 167 -20.40 5.62 5.06
N MET A 168 -21.30 4.68 5.34
CA MET A 168 -21.12 3.70 6.41
C MET A 168 -20.34 2.49 5.91
N THR A 169 -19.38 2.03 6.70
CA THR A 169 -18.64 0.78 6.42
C THR A 169 -19.47 -0.41 6.86
N ALA A 170 -19.98 -1.18 5.90
CA ALA A 170 -20.76 -2.38 6.16
C ALA A 170 -19.87 -3.60 6.45
N LEU A 171 -18.73 -3.67 5.79
CA LEU A 171 -17.73 -4.73 5.95
C LEU A 171 -16.35 -4.16 5.66
N SER A 172 -15.36 -4.49 6.49
CA SER A 172 -13.96 -4.23 6.19
C SER A 172 -13.07 -5.38 6.66
N PHE A 173 -12.06 -5.71 5.88
CA PHE A 173 -11.05 -6.69 6.23
C PHE A 173 -9.80 -6.51 5.37
N SER A 174 -8.73 -7.20 5.72
CA SER A 174 -7.54 -7.29 4.88
C SER A 174 -7.10 -8.74 4.67
N VAL A 175 -6.28 -8.94 3.66
CA VAL A 175 -5.55 -10.18 3.42
C VAL A 175 -4.05 -9.88 3.42
N SER A 176 -3.25 -10.78 4.00
CA SER A 176 -1.80 -10.62 4.16
C SER A 176 -1.01 -10.95 2.88
N ARG A 177 -1.66 -10.83 1.72
CA ARG A 177 -1.06 -10.98 0.40
C ARG A 177 -1.14 -9.64 -0.33
N GLY A 178 -0.04 -9.29 -1.01
CA GLY A 178 0.05 -8.08 -1.83
C GLY A 178 1.18 -8.20 -2.84
N GLY A 179 1.73 -7.10 -3.31
CA GLY A 179 2.80 -7.11 -4.30
C GLY A 179 4.06 -7.86 -3.88
N ASP A 180 4.40 -7.84 -2.59
CA ASP A 180 5.55 -8.59 -2.04
C ASP A 180 5.34 -10.12 -2.12
N TRP A 181 4.08 -10.58 -1.99
CA TRP A 181 3.72 -11.99 -2.15
C TRP A 181 3.88 -12.43 -3.61
N VAL A 182 3.49 -11.60 -4.57
CA VAL A 182 3.75 -11.87 -6.00
C VAL A 182 5.25 -12.00 -6.25
N ASP A 183 6.05 -11.04 -5.79
CA ASP A 183 7.50 -11.04 -5.99
C ASP A 183 8.18 -12.29 -5.40
N GLU A 184 7.73 -12.73 -4.23
CA GLU A 184 8.29 -13.88 -3.53
C GLU A 184 7.99 -15.19 -4.26
N ASN A 185 6.75 -15.38 -4.72
CA ASN A 185 6.35 -16.59 -5.44
C ASN A 185 6.98 -16.67 -6.83
N VAL A 186 7.01 -15.57 -7.57
CA VAL A 186 7.72 -15.49 -8.86
C VAL A 186 9.21 -15.80 -8.69
N SER A 187 9.85 -15.27 -7.64
CA SER A 187 11.25 -15.57 -7.33
C SER A 187 11.49 -17.04 -7.04
N MET A 188 10.60 -17.70 -6.31
CA MET A 188 10.68 -19.13 -6.01
C MET A 188 10.50 -19.99 -7.26
N ASP A 189 9.54 -19.68 -8.10
CA ASP A 189 9.22 -20.45 -9.31
C ASP A 189 10.29 -20.32 -10.40
N THR A 190 10.78 -19.11 -10.60
CA THR A 190 11.70 -18.82 -11.72
C THR A 190 13.18 -18.90 -11.33
N GLY A 191 13.49 -18.97 -10.03
CA GLY A 191 14.87 -18.91 -9.53
C GLY A 191 15.51 -17.51 -9.65
N VAL A 192 14.78 -16.51 -10.15
CA VAL A 192 15.25 -15.13 -10.26
C VAL A 192 15.14 -14.45 -8.90
N SER A 193 16.16 -13.69 -8.50
CA SER A 193 16.15 -13.03 -7.18
C SER A 193 14.96 -12.10 -7.01
N LYS A 194 14.36 -12.09 -5.80
CA LYS A 194 13.21 -11.24 -5.46
C LYS A 194 13.44 -9.76 -5.82
N ALA A 195 14.65 -9.24 -5.56
CA ALA A 195 14.99 -7.86 -5.90
C ALA A 195 14.92 -7.58 -7.42
N LYS A 196 15.32 -8.55 -8.25
CA LYS A 196 15.21 -8.43 -9.71
C LYS A 196 13.77 -8.53 -10.17
N VAL A 197 12.96 -9.43 -9.58
CA VAL A 197 11.51 -9.52 -9.85
C VAL A 197 10.80 -8.22 -9.50
N THR A 198 11.04 -7.67 -8.28
CA THR A 198 10.49 -6.38 -7.85
C THR A 198 10.87 -5.26 -8.83
N ASN A 199 12.14 -5.23 -9.28
CA ASN A 199 12.58 -4.22 -10.24
C ASN A 199 11.89 -4.35 -11.60
N ILE A 200 11.69 -5.56 -12.11
CA ILE A 200 10.93 -5.82 -13.35
C ILE A 200 9.49 -5.31 -13.17
N LYS A 201 8.84 -5.66 -12.06
CA LYS A 201 7.46 -5.29 -11.78
C LYS A 201 7.26 -3.77 -11.63
N GLU A 202 8.20 -3.06 -10.95
CA GLU A 202 8.05 -1.64 -10.62
C GLU A 202 8.64 -0.70 -11.67
N SER A 203 9.62 -1.11 -12.45
CA SER A 203 10.39 -0.21 -13.32
C SER A 203 10.52 -0.69 -14.77
N SER A 204 10.00 -1.86 -15.12
CA SER A 204 10.05 -2.34 -16.50
C SER A 204 9.04 -1.61 -17.38
N SER A 205 9.52 -0.97 -18.42
CA SER A 205 8.66 -0.40 -19.46
C SER A 205 8.03 -1.48 -20.36
N THR A 206 8.51 -2.72 -20.27
CA THR A 206 8.05 -3.86 -21.07
C THR A 206 6.99 -4.70 -20.35
N LEU A 207 6.85 -4.55 -19.04
CA LEU A 207 5.84 -5.30 -18.29
C LEU A 207 4.45 -4.81 -18.67
N ASP A 208 3.68 -5.69 -19.27
CA ASP A 208 2.29 -5.48 -19.63
C ASP A 208 1.52 -6.78 -19.37
N LEU A 209 0.61 -6.75 -18.42
CA LEU A 209 -0.20 -7.89 -18.02
C LEU A 209 -1.43 -8.09 -18.92
N SER A 210 -1.60 -7.27 -19.97
CA SER A 210 -2.74 -7.39 -20.89
C SER A 210 -2.74 -8.73 -21.59
N THR A 211 -3.93 -9.22 -21.90
CA THR A 211 -4.15 -10.51 -22.58
C THR A 211 -3.41 -10.57 -23.92
N ALA A 212 -3.41 -9.48 -24.68
CA ALA A 212 -2.75 -9.43 -25.98
C ALA A 212 -1.22 -9.58 -25.88
N THR A 213 -0.59 -8.90 -24.89
CA THR A 213 0.84 -8.99 -24.66
C THR A 213 1.21 -10.39 -24.14
N TYR A 214 0.41 -10.93 -23.23
CA TYR A 214 0.66 -12.25 -22.64
C TYR A 214 0.62 -13.38 -23.70
N GLN A 215 -0.33 -13.35 -24.63
CA GLN A 215 -0.40 -14.33 -25.71
C GLN A 215 0.84 -14.32 -26.61
N ASN A 216 1.40 -13.15 -26.88
CA ASN A 216 2.63 -13.03 -27.67
C ASN A 216 3.87 -13.55 -26.93
N ILE A 217 3.98 -13.25 -25.62
CA ILE A 217 5.14 -13.66 -24.81
C ILE A 217 5.12 -15.17 -24.56
N TYR A 218 3.96 -15.80 -24.48
CA TYR A 218 3.83 -17.23 -24.19
C TYR A 218 4.49 -18.13 -25.26
N GLU A 219 4.68 -17.62 -26.48
CA GLU A 219 5.37 -18.30 -27.56
C GLU A 219 6.91 -18.15 -27.50
N GLU A 220 7.44 -17.31 -26.60
CA GLU A 220 8.87 -17.06 -26.42
C GLU A 220 9.44 -17.93 -25.29
N GLU A 221 10.34 -18.86 -25.62
CA GLU A 221 11.07 -19.70 -24.65
C GLU A 221 12.30 -18.98 -24.10
N THR A 222 12.12 -17.81 -23.42
CA THR A 222 13.22 -17.07 -22.81
C THR A 222 13.02 -16.98 -21.29
N ASP A 223 14.12 -16.82 -20.53
CA ASP A 223 14.04 -16.63 -19.07
C ASP A 223 13.26 -15.36 -18.70
N GLU A 224 13.33 -14.32 -19.53
CA GLU A 224 12.58 -13.07 -19.32
C GLU A 224 11.09 -13.29 -19.55
N ALA A 225 10.70 -13.99 -20.60
CA ALA A 225 9.31 -14.37 -20.87
C ALA A 225 8.74 -15.22 -19.72
N ASN A 226 9.50 -16.18 -19.21
CA ASN A 226 9.08 -17.00 -18.07
C ASN A 226 8.80 -16.16 -16.82
N VAL A 227 9.61 -15.14 -16.53
CA VAL A 227 9.37 -14.23 -15.40
C VAL A 227 8.11 -13.43 -15.62
N LEU A 228 7.87 -12.89 -16.82
CA LEU A 228 6.67 -12.09 -17.14
C LEU A 228 5.39 -12.94 -17.05
N ILE A 229 5.45 -14.17 -17.54
CA ILE A 229 4.36 -15.17 -17.43
C ILE A 229 4.06 -15.47 -15.97
N ALA A 230 5.09 -15.73 -15.16
CA ALA A 230 4.93 -16.00 -13.73
C ALA A 230 4.32 -14.79 -12.99
N ILE A 231 4.78 -13.55 -13.28
CA ILE A 231 4.22 -12.35 -12.69
C ILE A 231 2.71 -12.28 -12.98
N ARG A 232 2.29 -12.43 -14.24
CA ARG A 232 0.85 -12.39 -14.60
C ARG A 232 0.05 -13.47 -13.88
N SER A 233 0.58 -14.68 -13.84
CA SER A 233 -0.08 -15.83 -13.18
C SER A 233 -0.29 -15.57 -11.68
N TYR A 234 0.72 -15.03 -10.99
CA TYR A 234 0.60 -14.69 -9.57
C TYR A 234 -0.27 -13.46 -9.30
N TYR A 235 -0.37 -12.50 -10.22
CA TYR A 235 -1.38 -11.45 -10.15
C TYR A 235 -2.79 -12.04 -10.25
N GLY A 236 -3.04 -12.96 -11.20
CA GLY A 236 -4.32 -13.67 -11.29
C GLY A 236 -4.65 -14.44 -10.01
N ALA A 237 -3.68 -15.16 -9.45
CA ALA A 237 -3.86 -15.89 -8.19
C ALA A 237 -4.12 -14.95 -6.99
N LEU A 238 -3.46 -13.79 -6.91
CA LEU A 238 -3.71 -12.79 -5.87
C LEU A 238 -5.13 -12.22 -5.97
N ILE A 239 -5.55 -11.83 -7.17
CA ILE A 239 -6.88 -11.25 -7.41
C ILE A 239 -7.97 -12.29 -7.14
N ASN A 240 -7.81 -13.52 -7.63
CA ASN A 240 -8.77 -14.61 -7.36
C ASN A 240 -8.89 -14.90 -5.86
N TYR A 241 -7.76 -14.92 -5.13
CA TYR A 241 -7.76 -15.08 -3.68
C TYR A 241 -8.53 -13.96 -2.99
N LEU A 242 -8.34 -12.73 -3.42
CA LEU A 242 -9.01 -11.55 -2.88
C LEU A 242 -10.52 -11.59 -3.12
N LEU A 243 -10.96 -11.88 -4.36
CA LEU A 243 -12.38 -11.96 -4.73
C LEU A 243 -13.09 -13.12 -4.01
N THR A 244 -12.43 -14.27 -3.88
CA THR A 244 -12.95 -15.43 -3.14
C THR A 244 -13.17 -15.08 -1.66
N ASN A 245 -12.19 -14.41 -1.02
CA ASN A 245 -12.33 -14.01 0.37
C ASN A 245 -13.40 -12.93 0.53
N LEU A 246 -13.52 -11.98 -0.40
CA LEU A 246 -14.56 -10.97 -0.37
C LEU A 246 -15.96 -11.62 -0.41
N LYS A 247 -16.17 -12.60 -1.29
CA LYS A 247 -17.42 -13.38 -1.34
C LYS A 247 -17.71 -14.08 -0.01
N VAL A 248 -16.73 -14.80 0.54
CA VAL A 248 -16.89 -15.53 1.82
C VAL A 248 -17.21 -14.57 2.98
N GLN A 249 -16.51 -13.44 3.07
CA GLN A 249 -16.76 -12.47 4.13
C GLN A 249 -18.13 -11.80 3.96
N PHE A 250 -18.53 -11.52 2.73
CA PHE A 250 -19.84 -10.94 2.43
C PHE A 250 -20.98 -11.88 2.82
N GLU A 251 -20.88 -13.16 2.49
CA GLU A 251 -21.86 -14.20 2.84
C GLU A 251 -21.90 -14.48 4.36
N GLY A 252 -20.82 -14.21 5.07
CA GLY A 252 -20.69 -14.45 6.52
C GLY A 252 -21.25 -13.35 7.42
N VAL A 253 -21.63 -12.19 6.88
CA VAL A 253 -22.13 -11.04 7.66
C VAL A 253 -23.66 -11.02 7.64
N GLU A 254 -24.29 -11.07 8.83
CA GLU A 254 -25.76 -11.12 8.98
C GLU A 254 -26.49 -9.85 8.50
N ASN A 255 -25.83 -8.69 8.48
CA ASN A 255 -26.45 -7.38 8.21
C ASN A 255 -25.76 -6.64 7.04
N VAL A 256 -25.37 -7.34 6.00
CA VAL A 256 -24.89 -6.68 4.78
C VAL A 256 -26.04 -5.89 4.14
N PRO A 257 -25.82 -4.62 3.76
CA PRO A 257 -26.84 -3.83 3.08
C PRO A 257 -27.35 -4.55 1.82
N ASN A 258 -28.65 -4.54 1.64
CA ASN A 258 -29.22 -4.94 0.35
C ASN A 258 -29.00 -3.78 -0.62
N PHE A 259 -28.08 -3.94 -1.55
CA PHE A 259 -27.79 -2.95 -2.58
C PHE A 259 -28.91 -2.95 -3.62
N PRO A 260 -29.76 -1.90 -3.69
CA PRO A 260 -30.88 -1.87 -4.63
C PRO A 260 -30.43 -1.73 -6.08
N ASN A 261 -29.21 -1.24 -6.31
CA ASN A 261 -28.60 -1.04 -7.62
C ASN A 261 -27.22 -1.69 -7.67
N ALA A 262 -26.71 -1.88 -8.88
CA ALA A 262 -25.32 -2.26 -9.09
C ALA A 262 -24.38 -1.18 -8.57
N VAL A 263 -23.27 -1.56 -7.94
CA VAL A 263 -22.31 -0.66 -7.30
C VAL A 263 -20.92 -0.75 -7.97
N PRO A 264 -20.11 0.32 -7.97
CA PRO A 264 -18.76 0.25 -8.50
C PRO A 264 -17.80 -0.48 -7.54
N ILE A 265 -16.75 -1.05 -8.13
CA ILE A 265 -15.54 -1.45 -7.42
C ILE A 265 -14.45 -0.44 -7.78
N VAL A 266 -13.91 0.26 -6.78
CA VAL A 266 -12.77 1.17 -6.96
C VAL A 266 -11.50 0.53 -6.42
N ILE A 267 -10.43 0.56 -7.23
CA ILE A 267 -9.16 -0.08 -6.92
C ILE A 267 -8.05 0.96 -6.89
N GLY A 268 -7.22 0.92 -5.86
CA GLY A 268 -6.05 1.76 -5.71
C GLY A 268 -4.87 1.02 -5.11
N GLY A 269 -3.79 1.74 -4.84
CA GLY A 269 -2.56 1.20 -4.26
C GLY A 269 -1.51 0.82 -5.30
N GLY A 270 -0.24 0.77 -4.87
CA GLY A 270 0.90 0.61 -5.76
C GLY A 270 0.93 -0.69 -6.57
N THR A 271 0.34 -1.78 -6.04
CA THR A 271 0.29 -3.07 -6.71
C THR A 271 -0.65 -3.07 -7.93
N SER A 272 -1.66 -2.20 -7.96
CA SER A 272 -2.59 -2.09 -9.10
C SER A 272 -2.07 -1.26 -10.27
N LEU A 273 -0.89 -0.64 -10.16
CA LEU A 273 -0.35 0.29 -11.18
C LEU A 273 0.33 -0.40 -12.36
N VAL A 274 0.49 -1.70 -12.32
CA VAL A 274 1.09 -2.46 -13.43
C VAL A 274 0.18 -2.37 -14.65
N LYS A 275 0.75 -2.06 -15.81
CA LYS A 275 0.00 -1.99 -17.06
C LYS A 275 -0.72 -3.32 -17.34
N GLY A 276 -1.98 -3.27 -17.78
CA GLY A 276 -2.80 -4.46 -18.02
C GLY A 276 -3.37 -5.10 -16.74
N PHE A 277 -3.22 -4.45 -15.57
CA PHE A 277 -3.77 -4.95 -14.33
C PHE A 277 -5.29 -5.17 -14.39
N LEU A 278 -6.03 -4.21 -14.97
CA LEU A 278 -7.49 -4.32 -15.11
C LEU A 278 -7.92 -5.50 -15.99
N ASP A 279 -7.15 -5.86 -17.01
CA ASP A 279 -7.44 -7.03 -17.84
C ASP A 279 -7.42 -8.31 -16.98
N VAL A 280 -6.36 -8.47 -16.16
CA VAL A 280 -6.26 -9.61 -15.25
C VAL A 280 -7.35 -9.57 -14.17
N PHE A 281 -7.68 -8.38 -13.65
CA PHE A 281 -8.73 -8.24 -12.65
C PHE A 281 -10.09 -8.65 -13.24
N ASN A 282 -10.45 -8.15 -14.42
CA ASN A 282 -11.70 -8.48 -15.08
C ASN A 282 -11.78 -9.98 -15.43
N GLU A 283 -10.70 -10.58 -15.95
CA GLU A 283 -10.65 -12.01 -16.19
C GLU A 283 -10.96 -12.85 -14.94
N GLN A 284 -10.40 -12.46 -13.79
CA GLN A 284 -10.65 -13.14 -12.54
C GLN A 284 -12.05 -12.85 -11.98
N PHE A 285 -12.54 -11.63 -12.17
CA PHE A 285 -13.89 -11.24 -11.75
C PHE A 285 -14.97 -12.01 -12.50
N ASP A 286 -14.82 -12.14 -13.81
CA ASP A 286 -15.76 -12.89 -14.68
C ASP A 286 -15.82 -14.39 -14.34
N GLN A 287 -14.74 -14.94 -13.79
CA GLN A 287 -14.67 -16.34 -13.35
C GLN A 287 -15.29 -16.58 -11.97
N ASN A 288 -15.54 -15.52 -11.21
CA ASN A 288 -16.11 -15.59 -9.87
C ASN A 288 -17.57 -15.12 -9.89
N GLU A 289 -18.47 -15.93 -9.34
CA GLU A 289 -19.84 -15.48 -9.04
C GLU A 289 -19.79 -14.46 -7.91
N PHE A 290 -20.03 -13.20 -8.22
CA PHE A 290 -19.99 -12.13 -7.23
C PHE A 290 -21.34 -11.96 -6.51
N PRO A 291 -21.38 -11.73 -5.18
CA PRO A 291 -22.60 -11.77 -4.40
C PRO A 291 -23.54 -10.58 -4.63
N ILE A 292 -23.04 -9.49 -5.22
CA ILE A 292 -23.83 -8.29 -5.53
C ILE A 292 -23.57 -7.84 -6.98
N PRO A 293 -24.56 -7.16 -7.61
CA PRO A 293 -24.36 -6.60 -8.94
C PRO A 293 -23.27 -5.50 -8.91
N VAL A 294 -22.31 -5.59 -9.84
CA VAL A 294 -21.27 -4.59 -10.02
C VAL A 294 -21.53 -3.79 -11.28
N SER A 295 -21.51 -2.45 -11.17
CA SER A 295 -21.74 -1.55 -12.31
C SER A 295 -20.49 -1.38 -13.17
N GLU A 296 -19.35 -1.24 -12.53
CA GLU A 296 -18.06 -1.03 -13.18
C GLU A 296 -16.90 -1.30 -12.23
N ILE A 297 -15.71 -1.54 -12.79
CA ILE A 297 -14.46 -1.72 -12.05
C ILE A 297 -13.52 -0.58 -12.46
N ILE A 298 -13.14 0.26 -11.50
CA ILE A 298 -12.42 1.51 -11.73
C ILE A 298 -11.05 1.45 -11.07
N LEU A 299 -9.99 1.69 -11.81
CA LEU A 299 -8.68 1.98 -11.26
C LEU A 299 -8.58 3.48 -10.99
N ILE A 300 -8.38 3.85 -9.72
CA ILE A 300 -8.30 5.27 -9.33
C ILE A 300 -7.07 5.92 -9.95
N GLU A 301 -7.27 7.11 -10.52
CA GLU A 301 -6.16 7.95 -10.97
C GLU A 301 -5.24 8.30 -9.80
N ASP A 302 -3.94 8.32 -10.06
CA ASP A 302 -2.90 8.59 -9.05
C ASP A 302 -3.03 7.69 -7.80
N ALA A 303 -3.20 6.38 -8.02
CA ALA A 303 -3.45 5.35 -7.01
C ALA A 303 -2.45 5.38 -5.82
N HIS A 304 -1.24 5.94 -6.02
CA HIS A 304 -0.25 6.13 -4.95
C HIS A 304 -0.67 7.14 -3.87
N THR A 305 -1.57 8.06 -4.18
CA THR A 305 -1.98 9.14 -3.29
C THR A 305 -3.44 9.08 -2.91
N ALA A 306 -4.22 8.22 -3.54
CA ALA A 306 -5.66 8.13 -3.34
C ALA A 306 -6.06 7.92 -1.87
N VAL A 307 -5.41 7.00 -1.17
CA VAL A 307 -5.64 6.78 0.27
C VAL A 307 -5.32 8.03 1.10
N ALA A 308 -4.23 8.73 0.77
CA ALA A 308 -3.88 9.96 1.49
C ALA A 308 -4.86 11.10 1.20
N ARG A 309 -5.41 11.19 -0.02
CA ARG A 309 -6.48 12.15 -0.35
C ARG A 309 -7.76 11.82 0.42
N GLY A 310 -8.15 10.55 0.52
CA GLY A 310 -9.29 10.15 1.34
C GLY A 310 -9.10 10.46 2.84
N CYS A 311 -7.89 10.29 3.37
CA CYS A 311 -7.56 10.76 4.72
C CYS A 311 -7.69 12.29 4.87
N LEU A 312 -7.29 13.05 3.85
CA LEU A 312 -7.41 14.52 3.85
C LEU A 312 -8.89 14.93 3.80
N SER A 313 -9.71 14.29 2.97
CA SER A 313 -11.15 14.55 2.91
C SER A 313 -11.82 14.33 4.27
N GLU A 314 -11.47 13.26 4.98
CA GLU A 314 -11.97 13.00 6.34
C GLU A 314 -11.49 14.08 7.33
N ALA A 315 -10.24 14.53 7.23
CA ALA A 315 -9.72 15.60 8.10
C ALA A 315 -10.47 16.91 7.89
N GLN A 316 -10.80 17.24 6.63
CA GLN A 316 -11.57 18.45 6.29
C GLN A 316 -13.00 18.40 6.85
N LEU A 317 -13.67 17.24 6.74
CA LEU A 317 -15.01 17.05 7.31
C LEU A 317 -15.02 17.23 8.84
N ILE A 318 -13.99 16.74 9.54
CA ILE A 318 -13.87 16.90 10.99
C ILE A 318 -13.71 18.39 11.36
N GLU A 319 -12.88 19.14 10.62
CA GLU A 319 -12.66 20.55 10.89
C GLU A 319 -13.92 21.38 10.61
N GLU A 320 -14.70 21.04 9.57
CA GLU A 320 -16.01 21.68 9.29
C GLU A 320 -17.03 21.42 10.41
N ASP A 321 -17.10 20.19 10.94
CA ASP A 321 -18.01 19.84 12.05
C ASP A 321 -17.63 20.51 13.39
N GLU A 322 -16.37 20.89 13.60
CA GLU A 322 -15.91 21.58 14.81
C GLU A 322 -16.13 23.10 14.75
N GLU A 323 -16.35 23.67 13.56
CA GLU A 323 -16.62 25.12 13.35
C GLU A 323 -18.12 25.47 13.46
N ASP A 324 -19.02 24.48 13.30
CA ASP A 324 -20.47 24.61 13.43
C ASP A 324 -20.95 24.38 14.89
#